data_01e9940f2eb6f55f9a6858bf51cda397
#
_entry.id   01e9940f2eb6f55f9a6858bf51cda397
#
_cell.length_a   1.000
_cell.length_b   1.000
_cell.length_c   1.000
_cell.angle_alpha   90.00
_cell.angle_beta   90.00
_cell.angle_gamma   90.00
#
_symmetry.space_group_name_H-M   'P 1'
#
loop_
_entity.id
_entity.type
_entity.pdbx_description
1 polymer ?
#
loop_
_entity_poly.entity_id
_entity_poly.type
_entity_poly.pdbx_seq_one_letter_code
_entity_poly.pdbx_strand_id
1 'polypeptide(L)'
;MSLKTKITAIAVAFVAVLAIIMTGMVIGYKDSTELLIKQSPFGDMSCVEGQGFYFKGFAEIYKYDLMKSFYFNSSTEKVKGVGWEGDDTDEDDISVTLSRNANADISGYLLYELPTNCDDLIALHKAQKSEAGVKHNLVRNAVLSAVRKTAPVFTAEEAKVTKIAEFRRLAEDQLTDGEYLTTIEVLTEKTGEDELDSSGKVLKKAEIQEYRVTKLKLDSLGNRILMKKSALTQFGIKVKQFEIQNVKLDAKAQQQLDIVKEREMQRVANATAAETAKQKAITAEAEGRARIAQAKADQEVIKITEVTQAEKERDVAVTNAQRDRDVAKYNAEQAKYIADSTREAGRAQADANRAKVSAGLTPQERAEWEYKTKVGVAEALAKSAQPLVPEIMMTGDSKGGANSAMDAVGLNMLMDLTTKLSSK
;
A
#
# COMPACT_ATOMS: atom_id res chain seq x y z
N MET A 1 -34.14 79.07 -3.98
CA MET A 1 -33.28 78.58 -2.89
C MET A 1 -32.14 79.56 -2.68
N SER A 2 -32.06 80.15 -1.48
CA SER A 2 -31.02 81.16 -1.17
C SER A 2 -29.63 80.51 -1.19
N LEU A 3 -28.58 81.24 -1.49
CA LEU A 3 -27.20 80.79 -1.51
C LEU A 3 -26.80 80.11 -0.19
N LYS A 4 -27.31 80.63 0.93
CA LYS A 4 -27.16 80.04 2.26
C LYS A 4 -27.71 78.62 2.40
N THR A 5 -28.92 78.33 1.82
CA THR A 5 -29.57 77.03 1.82
C THR A 5 -28.80 76.00 0.95
N LYS A 6 -28.17 76.43 -0.12
CA LYS A 6 -27.30 75.56 -0.96
C LYS A 6 -26.01 75.20 -0.26
N ILE A 7 -25.37 76.16 0.41
CA ILE A 7 -24.14 75.95 1.17
C ILE A 7 -24.39 75.02 2.35
N THR A 8 -25.51 75.19 3.09
CA THR A 8 -25.85 74.28 4.19
C THR A 8 -26.20 72.87 3.71
N ALA A 9 -26.88 72.71 2.59
CA ALA A 9 -27.15 71.40 2.00
C ALA A 9 -25.87 70.67 1.55
N ILE A 10 -24.90 71.37 0.97
CA ILE A 10 -23.60 70.81 0.58
C ILE A 10 -22.80 70.43 1.82
N ALA A 11 -22.79 71.27 2.86
CA ALA A 11 -22.09 70.96 4.12
C ALA A 11 -22.69 69.71 4.81
N VAL A 12 -24.02 69.59 4.87
CA VAL A 12 -24.71 68.43 5.41
C VAL A 12 -24.42 67.16 4.57
N ALA A 13 -24.44 67.26 3.25
CA ALA A 13 -24.09 66.15 2.38
C ALA A 13 -22.62 65.70 2.56
N PHE A 14 -21.71 66.69 2.70
CA PHE A 14 -20.28 66.39 2.96
C PHE A 14 -20.08 65.69 4.32
N VAL A 15 -20.74 66.17 5.37
CA VAL A 15 -20.70 65.55 6.70
C VAL A 15 -21.30 64.13 6.66
N ALA A 16 -22.40 63.92 5.94
CA ALA A 16 -22.99 62.60 5.75
C ALA A 16 -22.06 61.64 5.01
N VAL A 17 -21.44 62.07 3.93
CA VAL A 17 -20.42 61.28 3.20
C VAL A 17 -19.24 60.95 4.08
N LEU A 18 -18.75 61.93 4.85
CA LEU A 18 -17.63 61.76 5.77
C LEU A 18 -18.01 60.77 6.91
N ALA A 19 -19.23 60.83 7.43
CA ALA A 19 -19.75 59.90 8.41
C ALA A 19 -19.84 58.46 7.85
N ILE A 20 -20.29 58.29 6.59
CA ILE A 20 -20.37 56.98 5.91
C ILE A 20 -18.93 56.42 5.73
N ILE A 21 -17.97 57.24 5.28
CA ILE A 21 -16.57 56.82 5.13
C ILE A 21 -16.00 56.43 6.49
N MET A 22 -16.21 57.25 7.52
CA MET A 22 -15.76 56.98 8.86
C MET A 22 -16.39 55.70 9.43
N THR A 23 -17.65 55.43 9.16
CA THR A 23 -18.31 54.21 9.60
C THR A 23 -17.70 52.97 8.94
N GLY A 24 -17.41 53.01 7.63
CA GLY A 24 -16.72 51.96 6.92
C GLY A 24 -15.26 51.73 7.37
N MET A 25 -14.58 52.79 7.87
CA MET A 25 -13.24 52.64 8.44
C MET A 25 -13.23 52.07 9.85
N VAL A 26 -14.32 52.22 10.59
CA VAL A 26 -14.41 51.91 12.02
C VAL A 26 -15.07 50.56 12.30
N ILE A 27 -15.92 50.11 11.38
CA ILE A 27 -16.64 48.81 11.51
C ILE A 27 -16.00 47.80 10.57
N GLY A 28 -15.69 46.62 11.09
CA GLY A 28 -15.25 45.47 10.32
C GLY A 28 -16.29 44.36 10.39
N TYR A 29 -16.17 43.39 9.49
CA TYR A 29 -16.95 42.16 9.51
C TYR A 29 -16.03 40.97 9.64
N LYS A 30 -16.36 40.00 10.52
CA LYS A 30 -15.65 38.76 10.74
C LYS A 30 -16.48 37.60 10.25
N ASP A 31 -15.90 36.76 9.39
CA ASP A 31 -16.49 35.52 8.95
C ASP A 31 -16.27 34.42 10.01
N SER A 32 -17.06 33.35 9.95
CA SER A 32 -16.99 32.18 10.83
C SER A 32 -15.66 31.40 10.68
N THR A 33 -15.06 31.48 9.51
CA THR A 33 -13.83 30.77 9.14
C THR A 33 -12.56 31.58 9.47
N GLU A 34 -12.70 32.85 9.86
CA GLU A 34 -11.61 33.77 10.12
C GLU A 34 -11.31 33.92 11.62
N LEU A 35 -10.03 34.02 11.93
CA LEU A 35 -9.53 34.46 13.23
C LEU A 35 -8.92 35.85 13.05
N LEU A 36 -9.35 36.81 13.86
CA LEU A 36 -8.92 38.19 13.75
C LEU A 36 -8.19 38.63 15.01
N ILE A 37 -6.99 39.19 14.82
CA ILE A 37 -6.24 39.89 15.86
C ILE A 37 -6.35 41.38 15.59
N LYS A 38 -6.77 42.10 16.61
CA LYS A 38 -6.87 43.56 16.62
C LYS A 38 -5.68 44.12 17.40
N GLN A 39 -4.83 44.90 16.74
CA GLN A 39 -3.74 45.62 17.39
C GLN A 39 -4.10 47.09 17.53
N SER A 40 -4.15 47.59 18.76
CA SER A 40 -4.41 48.99 19.03
C SER A 40 -3.22 49.85 18.61
N PRO A 41 -3.40 51.16 18.33
CA PRO A 41 -2.30 52.07 18.06
C PRO A 41 -1.28 52.19 19.20
N PHE A 42 -1.66 51.76 20.41
CA PHE A 42 -0.80 51.72 21.58
C PHE A 42 -0.04 50.40 21.75
N GLY A 43 -0.26 49.43 20.84
CA GLY A 43 0.44 48.16 20.82
C GLY A 43 -0.29 47.01 21.51
N ASP A 44 -1.40 47.27 22.18
CA ASP A 44 -2.21 46.22 22.80
C ASP A 44 -2.86 45.33 21.77
N MET A 45 -2.79 44.00 21.95
CA MET A 45 -3.38 43.02 21.06
C MET A 45 -4.56 42.32 21.72
N SER A 46 -5.64 42.15 20.98
CA SER A 46 -6.83 41.43 21.42
C SER A 46 -7.44 40.67 20.24
N CYS A 47 -8.20 39.63 20.52
CA CYS A 47 -8.91 38.90 19.46
C CYS A 47 -10.33 39.42 19.31
N VAL A 48 -10.84 39.35 18.08
CA VAL A 48 -12.25 39.62 17.82
C VAL A 48 -13.03 38.33 18.08
N GLU A 49 -13.84 38.31 19.16
CA GLU A 49 -14.70 37.20 19.50
C GLU A 49 -16.01 37.26 18.68
N GLY A 50 -16.60 36.07 18.43
CA GLY A 50 -17.86 35.95 17.71
C GLY A 50 -17.75 36.16 16.20
N GLN A 51 -18.89 36.12 15.52
CA GLN A 51 -19.05 36.34 14.09
C GLN A 51 -19.87 37.59 13.86
N GLY A 52 -19.71 38.23 12.70
CA GLY A 52 -20.49 39.40 12.31
C GLY A 52 -19.73 40.70 12.43
N PHE A 53 -20.47 41.79 12.66
CA PHE A 53 -19.89 43.15 12.73
C PHE A 53 -19.16 43.36 14.05
N TYR A 54 -17.94 43.92 13.98
CA TYR A 54 -17.19 44.31 15.12
C TYR A 54 -16.61 45.72 14.99
N PHE A 55 -16.34 46.33 16.12
CA PHE A 55 -15.74 47.65 16.18
C PHE A 55 -14.22 47.58 15.98
N LYS A 56 -13.77 48.00 14.79
CA LYS A 56 -12.35 48.05 14.43
C LYS A 56 -11.64 49.22 15.09
N GLY A 57 -12.26 50.39 15.07
CA GLY A 57 -11.63 51.66 15.46
C GLY A 57 -10.45 51.98 14.53
N PHE A 58 -9.37 52.52 15.12
CA PHE A 58 -8.09 52.82 14.42
C PHE A 58 -7.09 51.67 14.56
N ALA A 59 -7.53 50.49 14.93
CA ALA A 59 -6.66 49.36 15.11
C ALA A 59 -6.31 48.70 13.78
N GLU A 60 -5.13 48.13 13.73
CA GLU A 60 -4.69 47.24 12.66
C GLU A 60 -5.29 45.84 12.87
N ILE A 61 -5.78 45.24 11.80
CA ILE A 61 -6.43 43.96 11.85
C ILE A 61 -5.58 42.94 11.08
N TYR A 62 -5.17 41.87 11.76
CA TYR A 62 -4.50 40.74 11.15
C TYR A 62 -5.49 39.59 11.03
N LYS A 63 -5.65 39.10 9.81
CA LYS A 63 -6.54 38.02 9.47
C LYS A 63 -5.79 36.71 9.38
N TYR A 64 -6.38 35.65 9.90
CA TYR A 64 -5.91 34.29 9.82
C TYR A 64 -7.12 33.40 9.48
N ASP A 65 -6.95 32.46 8.57
CA ASP A 65 -7.95 31.44 8.36
C ASP A 65 -7.86 30.35 9.44
N LEU A 66 -8.99 29.95 9.97
CA LEU A 66 -9.07 28.95 11.04
C LEU A 66 -8.43 27.62 10.63
N MET A 67 -8.64 27.22 9.37
CA MET A 67 -8.15 25.95 8.84
C MET A 67 -7.44 26.17 7.51
N LYS A 68 -6.24 25.61 7.39
CA LYS A 68 -5.38 25.76 6.20
C LYS A 68 -4.73 24.45 5.83
N SER A 69 -4.43 24.33 4.55
CA SER A 69 -3.64 23.23 4.00
C SER A 69 -2.26 23.71 3.58
N PHE A 70 -1.25 22.90 3.88
CA PHE A 70 0.10 23.04 3.37
C PHE A 70 0.41 21.85 2.47
N TYR A 71 0.72 22.09 1.22
CA TYR A 71 1.04 21.07 0.24
C TYR A 71 2.54 21.06 -0.05
N PHE A 72 3.09 19.87 -0.18
CA PHE A 72 4.46 19.63 -0.63
C PHE A 72 4.40 18.64 -1.80
N ASN A 73 4.35 19.18 -3.01
CA ASN A 73 4.18 18.40 -4.23
C ASN A 73 4.77 19.15 -5.43
N SER A 74 5.73 18.54 -6.12
CA SER A 74 6.37 19.06 -7.33
C SER A 74 5.52 18.93 -8.58
N SER A 75 4.36 18.23 -8.53
CA SER A 75 3.55 18.06 -9.71
C SER A 75 2.88 19.38 -10.13
N THR A 76 3.24 19.86 -11.30
CA THR A 76 2.65 21.01 -12.00
C THR A 76 1.18 20.79 -12.39
N GLU A 77 0.58 19.66 -12.11
CA GLU A 77 -0.84 19.44 -12.25
C GLU A 77 -1.56 20.13 -11.09
N LYS A 78 -1.89 21.41 -11.32
CA LYS A 78 -2.89 22.13 -10.54
C LYS A 78 -4.14 21.26 -10.51
N VAL A 79 -4.40 20.63 -9.38
CA VAL A 79 -5.70 19.97 -9.12
C VAL A 79 -6.75 21.08 -9.11
N LYS A 80 -7.29 21.35 -10.28
CA LYS A 80 -8.44 22.22 -10.45
C LYS A 80 -9.60 21.54 -9.76
N GLY A 81 -10.03 22.04 -8.63
CA GLY A 81 -11.32 21.60 -8.14
C GLY A 81 -11.67 21.75 -6.68
N VAL A 82 -10.78 22.11 -5.79
CA VAL A 82 -11.15 22.33 -4.39
C VAL A 82 -10.45 23.58 -3.88
N GLY A 83 -11.17 24.73 -3.92
CA GLY A 83 -10.93 25.90 -3.07
C GLY A 83 -9.54 26.49 -3.01
N TRP A 84 -8.77 26.39 -4.06
CA TRP A 84 -7.43 26.94 -4.15
C TRP A 84 -7.48 28.35 -4.76
N GLU A 85 -7.74 29.31 -3.93
CA GLU A 85 -7.28 30.67 -4.14
C GLU A 85 -5.94 30.80 -3.46
N GLY A 86 -4.87 30.59 -4.20
CA GLY A 86 -3.55 30.78 -3.67
C GLY A 86 -2.50 30.57 -4.72
N ASP A 87 -1.82 31.63 -5.00
CA ASP A 87 -0.59 31.72 -5.78
C ASP A 87 0.61 31.09 -5.03
N ASP A 88 0.32 30.08 -4.25
CA ASP A 88 1.34 29.35 -3.52
C ASP A 88 1.66 28.08 -4.30
N THR A 89 2.69 28.14 -5.10
CA THR A 89 3.55 27.02 -5.38
C THR A 89 4.10 26.57 -4.03
N ASP A 90 3.27 25.85 -3.29
CA ASP A 90 3.70 25.16 -2.09
C ASP A 90 4.85 24.26 -2.53
N GLU A 91 5.78 24.11 -1.68
CA GLU A 91 7.05 23.44 -1.78
C GLU A 91 7.09 22.25 -2.72
N ASP A 92 8.22 22.10 -3.37
CA ASP A 92 8.61 20.86 -4.06
C ASP A 92 8.53 19.66 -3.12
N ASP A 93 8.52 18.48 -3.71
CA ASP A 93 8.61 17.21 -2.97
C ASP A 93 9.72 17.28 -1.91
N ILE A 94 9.48 16.69 -0.77
CA ILE A 94 10.46 16.63 0.30
C ILE A 94 11.46 15.50 0.00
N SER A 95 12.68 15.89 -0.35
CA SER A 95 13.78 14.93 -0.53
C SER A 95 14.27 14.41 0.82
N VAL A 96 14.30 13.09 0.96
CA VAL A 96 14.72 12.36 2.17
C VAL A 96 15.62 11.20 1.82
N THR A 97 16.38 10.76 2.82
CA THR A 97 17.13 9.51 2.77
C THR A 97 16.44 8.48 3.68
N LEU A 98 16.01 7.39 3.09
CA LEU A 98 15.43 6.24 3.76
C LEU A 98 16.54 5.34 4.34
N SER A 99 16.13 4.34 5.10
CA SER A 99 17.05 3.30 5.58
C SER A 99 17.80 2.65 4.40
N ARG A 100 19.02 2.18 4.64
CA ARG A 100 19.92 1.60 3.62
C ARG A 100 20.34 2.60 2.52
N ASN A 101 20.36 3.92 2.83
CA ASN A 101 20.80 5.00 1.93
C ASN A 101 20.02 5.08 0.60
N ALA A 102 18.76 4.70 0.59
CA ALA A 102 17.88 4.94 -0.53
C ALA A 102 17.34 6.38 -0.46
N ASN A 103 17.40 7.12 -1.57
CA ASN A 103 16.83 8.46 -1.64
C ASN A 103 15.41 8.38 -2.19
N ALA A 104 14.55 9.24 -1.64
CA ALA A 104 13.18 9.36 -2.07
C ALA A 104 12.71 10.81 -2.01
N ASP A 105 11.83 11.16 -2.92
CA ASP A 105 11.06 12.40 -2.91
C ASP A 105 9.63 12.08 -2.46
N ILE A 106 9.19 12.74 -1.41
CA ILE A 106 7.90 12.49 -0.76
C ILE A 106 6.99 13.67 -1.03
N SER A 107 5.81 13.40 -1.57
CA SER A 107 4.75 14.39 -1.78
C SER A 107 3.52 14.10 -0.93
N GLY A 108 2.82 15.16 -0.55
CA GLY A 108 1.65 15.06 0.29
C GLY A 108 1.10 16.42 0.72
N TYR A 109 0.28 16.40 1.77
CA TYR A 109 -0.26 17.62 2.36
C TYR A 109 -0.52 17.47 3.86
N LEU A 110 -0.55 18.61 4.53
CA LEU A 110 -0.95 18.77 5.91
C LEU A 110 -2.15 19.71 6.00
N LEU A 111 -3.25 19.26 6.59
CA LEU A 111 -4.37 20.09 7.00
C LEU A 111 -4.20 20.42 8.49
N TYR A 112 -4.17 21.70 8.82
CA TYR A 112 -3.99 22.16 10.19
C TYR A 112 -5.02 23.24 10.55
N GLU A 113 -5.30 23.32 11.84
CA GLU A 113 -6.19 24.29 12.44
C GLU A 113 -5.39 25.21 13.36
N LEU A 114 -5.56 26.52 13.21
CA LEU A 114 -4.95 27.51 14.06
C LEU A 114 -5.62 27.55 15.44
N PRO A 115 -4.91 28.01 16.48
CA PRO A 115 -5.48 28.07 17.84
C PRO A 115 -6.64 29.05 17.89
N THR A 116 -7.74 28.61 18.47
CA THR A 116 -8.94 29.44 18.72
C THR A 116 -8.81 30.22 20.03
N ASN A 117 -7.89 29.81 20.90
CA ASN A 117 -7.57 30.56 22.12
C ASN A 117 -6.84 31.83 21.77
N CYS A 118 -7.30 32.97 22.32
CA CYS A 118 -6.74 34.27 22.00
C CYS A 118 -5.28 34.44 22.43
N ASP A 119 -4.91 33.95 23.58
CA ASP A 119 -3.54 34.07 24.10
C ASP A 119 -2.55 33.32 23.20
N ASP A 120 -2.90 32.10 22.77
CA ASP A 120 -2.08 31.30 21.87
C ASP A 120 -2.01 31.93 20.46
N LEU A 121 -3.11 32.48 19.97
CA LEU A 121 -3.15 33.17 18.67
C LEU A 121 -2.31 34.45 18.67
N ILE A 122 -2.35 35.24 19.75
CA ILE A 122 -1.49 36.41 19.91
C ILE A 122 -0.01 36.00 20.02
N ALA A 123 0.29 34.94 20.77
CA ALA A 123 1.66 34.41 20.87
C ALA A 123 2.19 33.95 19.51
N LEU A 124 1.35 33.25 18.73
CA LEU A 124 1.65 32.82 17.36
C LEU A 124 1.91 34.03 16.45
N HIS A 125 1.03 35.05 16.52
CA HIS A 125 1.21 36.28 15.74
C HIS A 125 2.50 37.02 16.07
N LYS A 126 2.82 37.17 17.35
CA LYS A 126 4.08 37.81 17.81
C LYS A 126 5.31 37.08 17.29
N ALA A 127 5.26 35.74 17.22
CA ALA A 127 6.35 34.91 16.73
C ALA A 127 6.51 34.95 15.20
N GLN A 128 5.39 34.87 14.47
CA GLN A 128 5.38 34.68 13.01
C GLN A 128 4.94 35.89 12.20
N LYS A 129 4.32 36.87 12.84
CA LYS A 129 3.88 38.17 12.30
C LYS A 129 2.77 38.12 11.24
N SER A 130 2.65 37.03 10.48
CA SER A 130 1.67 36.91 9.41
C SER A 130 1.28 35.47 9.18
N GLU A 131 0.19 35.23 8.50
CA GLU A 131 -0.27 33.91 8.08
C GLU A 131 0.77 33.20 7.19
N ALA A 132 1.35 33.94 6.24
CA ALA A 132 2.46 33.42 5.43
C ALA A 132 3.66 33.03 6.29
N GLY A 133 3.99 33.79 7.33
CA GLY A 133 5.01 33.44 8.30
C GLY A 133 4.69 32.14 9.06
N VAL A 134 3.46 31.93 9.48
CA VAL A 134 3.01 30.67 10.09
C VAL A 134 3.22 29.50 9.12
N LYS A 135 2.78 29.66 7.88
CA LYS A 135 2.88 28.62 6.84
C LYS A 135 4.33 28.28 6.52
N HIS A 136 5.15 29.28 6.16
CA HIS A 136 6.51 29.04 5.65
C HIS A 136 7.55 28.82 6.75
N ASN A 137 7.47 29.52 7.88
CA ASN A 137 8.50 29.40 8.92
C ASN A 137 8.19 28.32 9.95
N LEU A 138 6.92 28.11 10.28
CA LEU A 138 6.53 27.18 11.34
C LEU A 138 6.05 25.86 10.76
N VAL A 139 4.97 25.87 9.97
CA VAL A 139 4.33 24.65 9.47
C VAL A 139 5.25 23.89 8.52
N ARG A 140 5.80 24.58 7.53
CA ARG A 140 6.76 24.00 6.60
C ARG A 140 7.93 23.31 7.31
N ASN A 141 8.58 24.01 8.23
CA ASN A 141 9.74 23.46 8.93
C ASN A 141 9.36 22.29 9.84
N ALA A 142 8.17 22.31 10.43
CA ALA A 142 7.65 21.18 11.19
C ALA A 142 7.43 19.95 10.32
N VAL A 143 6.81 20.12 9.14
CA VAL A 143 6.58 19.03 8.17
C VAL A 143 7.92 18.47 7.66
N LEU A 144 8.83 19.34 7.24
CA LEU A 144 10.17 18.92 6.80
C LEU A 144 10.92 18.14 7.88
N SER A 145 10.87 18.60 9.13
CA SER A 145 11.51 17.92 10.25
C SER A 145 10.86 16.55 10.49
N ALA A 146 9.53 16.48 10.58
CA ALA A 146 8.80 15.24 10.84
C ALA A 146 9.09 14.19 9.75
N VAL A 147 8.97 14.57 8.49
CA VAL A 147 9.19 13.63 7.37
C VAL A 147 10.66 13.17 7.32
N ARG A 148 11.62 14.08 7.45
CA ARG A 148 13.06 13.77 7.44
C ARG A 148 13.52 12.94 8.64
N LYS A 149 12.87 13.07 9.78
CA LYS A 149 13.18 12.27 10.98
C LYS A 149 12.51 10.88 10.92
N THR A 150 11.36 10.79 10.26
CA THR A 150 10.66 9.52 10.08
C THR A 150 11.29 8.66 8.99
N ALA A 151 11.73 9.26 7.89
CA ALA A 151 12.23 8.56 6.71
C ALA A 151 13.33 7.50 6.99
N PRO A 152 14.36 7.77 7.79
CA PRO A 152 15.44 6.80 8.05
C PRO A 152 15.00 5.55 8.80
N VAL A 153 13.80 5.54 9.40
CA VAL A 153 13.25 4.38 10.11
C VAL A 153 12.75 3.32 9.15
N PHE A 154 12.37 3.70 7.92
CA PHE A 154 11.76 2.82 6.93
C PHE A 154 12.69 2.54 5.75
N THR A 155 12.65 1.32 5.24
CA THR A 155 13.29 0.96 3.97
C THR A 155 12.47 1.50 2.79
N ALA A 156 13.06 1.50 1.59
CA ALA A 156 12.38 1.94 0.36
C ALA A 156 11.09 1.13 0.08
N GLU A 157 11.13 -0.17 0.34
CA GLU A 157 9.98 -1.06 0.19
C GLU A 157 8.90 -0.77 1.23
N GLU A 158 9.29 -0.60 2.49
CA GLU A 158 8.36 -0.30 3.58
C GLU A 158 7.67 1.05 3.38
N ALA A 159 8.43 2.08 3.02
CA ALA A 159 7.91 3.43 2.82
C ALA A 159 6.96 3.54 1.62
N LYS A 160 7.21 2.76 0.54
CA LYS A 160 6.43 2.85 -0.70
C LYS A 160 5.27 1.85 -0.77
N VAL A 161 5.42 0.65 -0.20
CA VAL A 161 4.49 -0.46 -0.45
C VAL A 161 3.92 -1.04 0.83
N THR A 162 4.78 -1.58 1.71
CA THR A 162 4.30 -2.45 2.78
C THR A 162 3.84 -1.72 4.03
N LYS A 163 4.46 -0.58 4.37
CA LYS A 163 4.21 0.16 5.62
C LYS A 163 3.97 1.66 5.42
N ILE A 164 3.44 2.05 4.28
CA ILE A 164 3.15 3.47 4.01
C ILE A 164 2.20 4.09 5.04
N ALA A 165 1.25 3.32 5.54
CA ALA A 165 0.33 3.78 6.59
C ALA A 165 1.04 3.99 7.94
N GLU A 166 2.00 3.14 8.29
CA GLU A 166 2.83 3.31 9.51
C GLU A 166 3.77 4.49 9.36
N PHE A 167 4.36 4.67 8.19
CA PHE A 167 5.21 5.81 7.87
C PHE A 167 4.46 7.12 8.03
N ARG A 168 3.26 7.23 7.43
CA ARG A 168 2.38 8.39 7.57
C ARG A 168 2.04 8.65 9.04
N ARG A 169 1.58 7.63 9.77
CA ARG A 169 1.20 7.76 11.17
C ARG A 169 2.37 8.21 12.05
N LEU A 170 3.56 7.66 11.82
CA LEU A 170 4.74 8.07 12.59
C LEU A 170 5.13 9.53 12.32
N ALA A 171 5.01 9.97 11.06
CA ALA A 171 5.25 11.37 10.70
C ALA A 171 4.18 12.31 11.32
N GLU A 172 2.92 11.89 11.35
CA GLU A 172 1.82 12.62 12.00
C GLU A 172 2.01 12.68 13.52
N ASP A 173 2.41 11.58 14.16
CA ASP A 173 2.75 11.53 15.58
C ASP A 173 3.90 12.51 15.89
N GLN A 174 4.93 12.60 15.04
CA GLN A 174 6.01 13.57 15.22
C GLN A 174 5.59 15.03 14.99
N LEU A 175 4.61 15.26 14.12
CA LEU A 175 4.02 16.60 13.95
C LEU A 175 3.22 17.03 15.19
N THR A 176 2.51 16.09 15.81
CA THR A 176 1.62 16.35 16.94
C THR A 176 2.37 16.37 18.27
N ASP A 177 3.12 15.31 18.56
CA ASP A 177 3.81 15.14 19.85
C ASP A 177 5.18 15.83 19.84
N GLY A 178 5.91 15.65 18.73
CA GLY A 178 7.25 16.16 18.56
C GLY A 178 8.25 15.10 18.09
N GLU A 179 9.52 15.44 18.13
CA GLU A 179 10.60 14.59 17.65
C GLU A 179 10.88 13.45 18.62
N TYR A 180 10.82 12.20 18.14
CA TYR A 180 11.20 11.04 18.90
C TYR A 180 12.70 10.77 18.85
N LEU A 181 13.22 10.23 19.95
CA LEU A 181 14.62 9.82 20.03
C LEU A 181 14.83 8.54 19.20
N THR A 182 15.83 8.58 18.33
CA THR A 182 16.22 7.43 17.51
C THR A 182 17.56 6.86 17.95
N THR A 183 17.77 5.58 17.71
CA THR A 183 19.05 4.89 17.88
C THR A 183 19.44 4.21 16.58
N ILE A 184 20.75 4.07 16.35
CA ILE A 184 21.28 3.39 15.16
C ILE A 184 21.73 2.01 15.61
N GLU A 185 21.18 0.98 14.99
CA GLU A 185 21.61 -0.41 15.15
C GLU A 185 22.33 -0.87 13.89
N VAL A 186 23.39 -1.64 14.07
CA VAL A 186 24.09 -2.29 12.97
C VAL A 186 23.51 -3.70 12.83
N LEU A 187 22.87 -3.95 11.70
CA LEU A 187 22.38 -5.29 11.36
C LEU A 187 23.31 -5.92 10.33
N THR A 188 23.58 -7.20 10.52
CA THR A 188 24.33 -8.04 9.60
C THR A 188 23.38 -8.93 8.83
N GLU A 189 23.40 -8.84 7.52
CA GLU A 189 22.61 -9.71 6.63
C GLU A 189 23.55 -10.56 5.79
N LYS A 190 23.31 -11.87 5.77
CA LYS A 190 23.99 -12.76 4.85
C LYS A 190 23.36 -12.66 3.47
N THR A 191 24.12 -12.18 2.50
CA THR A 191 23.69 -12.07 1.11
C THR A 191 24.20 -13.26 0.32
N GLY A 192 23.29 -14.17 -0.06
CA GLY A 192 23.58 -15.40 -0.77
C GLY A 192 23.61 -16.64 0.12
N GLU A 193 23.60 -17.79 -0.50
CA GLU A 193 23.81 -19.08 0.14
C GLU A 193 25.29 -19.48 0.00
N ASP A 194 25.79 -20.24 0.96
CA ASP A 194 27.12 -20.82 0.85
C ASP A 194 27.12 -21.79 -0.35
N GLU A 195 27.96 -21.54 -1.36
CA GLU A 195 28.15 -22.47 -2.47
C GLU A 195 28.94 -23.67 -1.96
N LEU A 196 28.28 -24.84 -1.97
CA LEU A 196 28.87 -26.11 -1.58
C LEU A 196 29.31 -26.88 -2.83
N ASP A 197 30.51 -27.47 -2.78
CA ASP A 197 30.97 -28.46 -3.74
C ASP A 197 30.16 -29.77 -3.59
N SER A 198 30.20 -30.63 -4.60
CA SER A 198 29.61 -31.97 -4.60
C SER A 198 30.06 -32.88 -3.43
N SER A 199 31.13 -32.51 -2.73
CA SER A 199 31.64 -33.15 -1.51
C SER A 199 31.18 -32.47 -0.20
N GLY A 200 30.33 -31.42 -0.27
CA GLY A 200 29.85 -30.67 0.91
C GLY A 200 30.82 -29.64 1.45
N LYS A 201 31.91 -29.33 0.74
CA LYS A 201 32.88 -28.31 1.14
C LYS A 201 32.46 -26.94 0.62
N VAL A 202 32.49 -25.94 1.50
CA VAL A 202 32.14 -24.56 1.15
C VAL A 202 33.15 -23.99 0.16
N LEU A 203 32.74 -23.74 -1.08
CA LEU A 203 33.54 -23.11 -2.13
C LEU A 203 33.55 -21.61 -1.99
N LYS A 204 32.41 -21.02 -1.66
CA LYS A 204 32.23 -19.57 -1.48
C LYS A 204 31.31 -19.32 -0.30
N LYS A 205 31.79 -18.58 0.68
CA LYS A 205 30.96 -18.17 1.82
C LYS A 205 30.01 -17.06 1.36
N ALA A 206 28.81 -17.10 1.89
CA ALA A 206 27.87 -16.00 1.76
C ALA A 206 28.51 -14.69 2.21
N GLU A 207 28.32 -13.64 1.45
CA GLU A 207 28.86 -12.32 1.77
C GLU A 207 28.05 -11.72 2.92
N ILE A 208 28.74 -11.32 3.98
CA ILE A 208 28.12 -10.67 5.13
C ILE A 208 28.15 -9.17 4.87
N GLN A 209 26.97 -8.57 4.69
CA GLN A 209 26.84 -7.13 4.55
C GLN A 209 26.31 -6.55 5.86
N GLU A 210 27.02 -5.54 6.37
CA GLU A 210 26.61 -4.76 7.52
C GLU A 210 25.92 -3.48 7.04
N TYR A 211 24.71 -3.22 7.56
CA TYR A 211 24.01 -2.00 7.28
C TYR A 211 23.44 -1.39 8.57
N ARG A 212 23.39 -0.07 8.57
CA ARG A 212 22.87 0.72 9.68
C ARG A 212 21.36 0.93 9.50
N VAL A 213 20.62 0.61 10.55
CA VAL A 213 19.17 0.82 10.60
C VAL A 213 18.86 1.77 11.75
N THR A 214 18.08 2.78 11.46
CA THR A 214 17.58 3.71 12.47
C THR A 214 16.30 3.13 13.07
N LYS A 215 16.25 3.01 14.39
CA LYS A 215 15.08 2.56 15.14
C LYS A 215 14.66 3.62 16.15
N LEU A 216 13.37 3.64 16.48
CA LEU A 216 12.86 4.46 17.57
C LEU A 216 13.33 3.88 18.91
N LYS A 217 13.83 4.76 19.78
CA LYS A 217 14.18 4.36 21.14
C LYS A 217 12.94 4.30 22.00
N LEU A 218 12.74 3.16 22.65
CA LEU A 218 11.63 2.93 23.57
C LEU A 218 12.12 3.02 25.01
N ASP A 219 11.23 3.40 25.91
CA ASP A 219 11.45 3.32 27.35
C ASP A 219 11.26 1.88 27.87
N SER A 220 11.42 1.66 29.18
CA SER A 220 11.23 0.35 29.82
C SER A 220 9.78 -0.16 29.75
N LEU A 221 8.81 0.71 29.43
CA LEU A 221 7.39 0.40 29.29
C LEU A 221 6.97 0.19 27.82
N GLY A 222 7.91 0.36 26.86
CA GLY A 222 7.64 0.24 25.44
C GLY A 222 7.10 1.51 24.77
N ASN A 223 7.06 2.66 25.48
CA ASN A 223 6.66 3.92 24.88
C ASN A 223 7.83 4.59 24.15
N ARG A 224 7.51 5.38 23.13
CA ARG A 224 8.50 6.17 22.38
C ARG A 224 9.02 7.32 23.23
N ILE A 225 10.32 7.48 23.30
CA ILE A 225 10.95 8.57 24.05
C ILE A 225 10.91 9.84 23.21
N LEU A 226 10.29 10.88 23.75
CA LEU A 226 10.23 12.20 23.12
C LEU A 226 11.54 12.96 23.37
N MET A 227 12.19 13.43 22.33
CA MET A 227 13.39 14.27 22.40
C MET A 227 13.03 15.75 22.53
N LYS A 228 12.07 16.22 21.73
CA LYS A 228 11.63 17.60 21.67
C LYS A 228 10.14 17.69 21.38
N LYS A 229 9.42 18.56 22.08
CA LYS A 229 8.00 18.81 21.82
C LYS A 229 7.77 19.45 20.45
N SER A 230 6.63 19.17 19.85
CA SER A 230 6.23 19.76 18.58
C SER A 230 6.13 21.28 18.67
N ALA A 231 6.72 21.95 17.70
CA ALA A 231 6.58 23.39 17.56
C ALA A 231 5.14 23.83 17.22
N LEU A 232 4.37 22.97 16.54
CA LEU A 232 2.97 23.23 16.22
C LEU A 232 2.12 23.23 17.50
N THR A 233 2.27 22.20 18.30
CA THR A 233 1.52 22.05 19.57
C THR A 233 1.89 23.12 20.57
N GLN A 234 3.15 23.61 20.59
CA GLN A 234 3.56 24.71 21.47
C GLN A 234 2.81 26.01 21.18
N PHE A 235 2.39 26.25 19.95
CA PHE A 235 1.56 27.39 19.56
C PHE A 235 0.07 27.07 19.49
N GLY A 236 -0.36 25.91 19.96
CA GLY A 236 -1.77 25.51 19.97
C GLY A 236 -2.31 25.13 18.57
N ILE A 237 -1.45 24.95 17.58
CA ILE A 237 -1.85 24.49 16.24
C ILE A 237 -2.16 23.00 16.30
N LYS A 238 -3.32 22.62 15.78
CA LYS A 238 -3.79 21.22 15.75
C LYS A 238 -3.61 20.64 14.36
N VAL A 239 -2.96 19.51 14.28
CA VAL A 239 -2.91 18.69 13.07
C VAL A 239 -4.27 18.01 12.93
N LYS A 240 -4.96 18.22 11.80
CA LYS A 240 -6.25 17.59 11.48
C LYS A 240 -6.07 16.38 10.59
N GLN A 241 -5.20 16.49 9.60
CA GLN A 241 -4.91 15.41 8.67
C GLN A 241 -3.51 15.60 8.09
N PHE A 242 -2.74 14.56 8.12
CA PHE A 242 -1.47 14.46 7.41
C PHE A 242 -1.53 13.30 6.42
N GLU A 243 -1.24 13.58 5.16
CA GLU A 243 -1.32 12.57 4.10
C GLU A 243 -0.06 12.56 3.24
N ILE A 244 0.49 11.39 3.03
CA ILE A 244 1.54 11.12 2.06
C ILE A 244 0.88 10.56 0.82
N GLN A 245 0.92 11.31 -0.28
CA GLN A 245 0.28 10.94 -1.55
C GLN A 245 1.16 10.03 -2.38
N ASN A 246 2.47 10.31 -2.42
CA ASN A 246 3.40 9.54 -3.23
C ASN A 246 4.80 9.50 -2.59
N VAL A 247 5.49 8.37 -2.82
CA VAL A 247 6.91 8.19 -2.48
C VAL A 247 7.62 7.81 -3.78
N LYS A 248 8.32 8.77 -4.37
CA LYS A 248 9.10 8.60 -5.59
C LYS A 248 10.53 8.25 -5.22
N LEU A 249 10.92 7.00 -5.46
CA LEU A 249 12.28 6.54 -5.23
C LEU A 249 13.22 7.01 -6.33
N ASP A 250 14.49 7.19 -6.01
CA ASP A 250 15.52 7.38 -7.02
C ASP A 250 15.65 6.14 -7.92
N ALA A 251 16.25 6.31 -9.10
CA ALA A 251 16.35 5.24 -10.10
C ALA A 251 17.06 3.98 -9.54
N LYS A 252 18.06 4.17 -8.68
CA LYS A 252 18.81 3.07 -8.08
C LYS A 252 17.99 2.30 -7.05
N ALA A 253 17.28 2.99 -6.17
CA ALA A 253 16.42 2.37 -5.18
C ALA A 253 15.21 1.68 -5.85
N GLN A 254 14.65 2.28 -6.90
CA GLN A 254 13.58 1.68 -7.69
C GLN A 254 14.05 0.38 -8.36
N GLN A 255 15.23 0.38 -8.98
CA GLN A 255 15.79 -0.82 -9.59
C GLN A 255 16.05 -1.94 -8.57
N GLN A 256 16.56 -1.60 -7.38
CA GLN A 256 16.72 -2.58 -6.31
C GLN A 256 15.39 -3.18 -5.87
N LEU A 257 14.36 -2.36 -5.73
CA LEU A 257 13.02 -2.82 -5.37
C LEU A 257 12.44 -3.76 -6.44
N ASP A 258 12.65 -3.44 -7.72
CA ASP A 258 12.18 -4.29 -8.83
C ASP A 258 12.90 -5.65 -8.85
N ILE A 259 14.21 -5.69 -8.57
CA ILE A 259 14.97 -6.93 -8.43
C ILE A 259 14.46 -7.78 -7.26
N VAL A 260 14.16 -7.16 -6.13
CA VAL A 260 13.60 -7.89 -4.96
C VAL A 260 12.23 -8.48 -5.30
N LYS A 261 11.37 -7.70 -5.95
CA LYS A 261 10.05 -8.17 -6.41
C LYS A 261 10.17 -9.35 -7.38
N GLU A 262 11.08 -9.27 -8.32
CA GLU A 262 11.31 -10.35 -9.29
C GLU A 262 11.78 -11.63 -8.61
N ARG A 263 12.73 -11.54 -7.67
CA ARG A 263 13.20 -12.70 -6.89
C ARG A 263 12.09 -13.33 -6.06
N GLU A 264 11.25 -12.53 -5.43
CA GLU A 264 10.12 -13.05 -4.65
C GLU A 264 9.10 -13.76 -5.53
N MET A 265 8.81 -13.21 -6.72
CA MET A 265 7.95 -13.87 -7.70
C MET A 265 8.53 -15.20 -8.19
N GLN A 266 9.85 -15.26 -8.44
CA GLN A 266 10.53 -16.51 -8.80
C GLN A 266 10.45 -17.53 -7.66
N ARG A 267 10.62 -17.10 -6.42
CA ARG A 267 10.51 -17.97 -5.23
C ARG A 267 9.10 -18.57 -5.12
N VAL A 268 8.07 -17.75 -5.29
CA VAL A 268 6.66 -18.19 -5.27
C VAL A 268 6.38 -19.15 -6.43
N ALA A 269 6.86 -18.84 -7.63
CA ALA A 269 6.71 -19.70 -8.81
C ALA A 269 7.38 -21.07 -8.59
N ASN A 270 8.60 -21.10 -8.05
CA ASN A 270 9.31 -22.34 -7.74
C ASN A 270 8.61 -23.16 -6.65
N ALA A 271 8.10 -22.51 -5.62
CA ALA A 271 7.33 -23.17 -4.56
C ALA A 271 6.03 -23.81 -5.12
N THR A 272 5.34 -23.08 -5.99
CA THR A 272 4.12 -23.58 -6.67
C THR A 272 4.45 -24.75 -7.60
N ALA A 273 5.55 -24.66 -8.36
CA ALA A 273 6.00 -25.75 -9.23
C ALA A 273 6.36 -27.01 -8.42
N ALA A 274 7.07 -26.85 -7.28
CA ALA A 274 7.42 -27.94 -6.40
C ALA A 274 6.17 -28.62 -5.80
N GLU A 275 5.19 -27.83 -5.37
CA GLU A 275 3.92 -28.36 -4.86
C GLU A 275 3.12 -29.08 -5.95
N THR A 276 3.09 -28.53 -7.16
CA THR A 276 2.46 -29.18 -8.32
C THR A 276 3.14 -30.51 -8.67
N ALA A 277 4.48 -30.57 -8.58
CA ALA A 277 5.23 -31.79 -8.81
C ALA A 277 4.93 -32.87 -7.75
N LYS A 278 4.84 -32.48 -6.46
CA LYS A 278 4.42 -33.40 -5.39
C LYS A 278 3.01 -33.93 -5.62
N GLN A 279 2.07 -33.08 -5.98
CA GLN A 279 0.69 -33.48 -6.28
C GLN A 279 0.64 -34.49 -7.44
N LYS A 280 1.43 -34.25 -8.51
CA LYS A 280 1.53 -35.20 -9.63
C LYS A 280 2.16 -36.53 -9.21
N ALA A 281 3.18 -36.51 -8.36
CA ALA A 281 3.81 -37.74 -7.84
C ALA A 281 2.84 -38.55 -6.99
N ILE A 282 2.09 -37.91 -6.09
CA ILE A 282 1.05 -38.55 -5.27
C ILE A 282 -0.06 -39.16 -6.14
N THR A 283 -0.49 -38.44 -7.18
CA THR A 283 -1.50 -38.93 -8.12
C THR A 283 -0.99 -40.18 -8.89
N ALA A 284 0.26 -40.07 -9.41
CA ALA A 284 0.86 -41.18 -10.15
C ALA A 284 1.06 -42.45 -9.25
N GLU A 285 1.45 -42.24 -7.99
CA GLU A 285 1.56 -43.36 -7.02
C GLU A 285 0.20 -43.99 -6.71
N ALA A 286 -0.82 -43.15 -6.53
CA ALA A 286 -2.19 -43.61 -6.29
C ALA A 286 -2.74 -44.41 -7.49
N GLU A 287 -2.51 -43.90 -8.72
CA GLU A 287 -2.84 -44.62 -9.95
C GLU A 287 -2.07 -45.94 -10.10
N GLY A 288 -0.78 -45.92 -9.77
CA GLY A 288 0.07 -47.11 -9.75
C GLY A 288 -0.44 -48.19 -8.79
N ARG A 289 -0.80 -47.79 -7.56
CA ARG A 289 -1.38 -48.68 -6.55
C ARG A 289 -2.73 -49.21 -6.98
N ALA A 290 -3.57 -48.38 -7.61
CA ALA A 290 -4.86 -48.80 -8.16
C ALA A 290 -4.69 -49.82 -9.27
N ARG A 291 -3.74 -49.62 -10.21
CA ARG A 291 -3.44 -50.61 -11.28
C ARG A 291 -2.91 -51.95 -10.73
N ILE A 292 -2.00 -51.89 -9.73
CA ILE A 292 -1.47 -53.09 -9.09
C ILE A 292 -2.58 -53.85 -8.34
N ALA A 293 -3.46 -53.11 -7.65
CA ALA A 293 -4.58 -53.70 -6.95
C ALA A 293 -5.58 -54.35 -7.94
N GLN A 294 -5.80 -53.69 -9.08
CA GLN A 294 -6.64 -54.20 -10.15
C GLN A 294 -6.03 -55.47 -10.80
N ALA A 295 -4.72 -55.43 -11.14
CA ALA A 295 -4.05 -56.60 -11.71
C ALA A 295 -3.98 -57.79 -10.75
N LYS A 296 -3.81 -57.55 -9.44
CA LYS A 296 -3.87 -58.61 -8.44
C LYS A 296 -5.27 -59.19 -8.34
N ALA A 297 -6.30 -58.34 -8.42
CA ALA A 297 -7.68 -58.82 -8.38
C ALA A 297 -8.07 -59.60 -9.63
N ASP A 298 -7.60 -59.13 -10.80
CA ASP A 298 -7.85 -59.86 -12.04
C ASP A 298 -7.19 -61.25 -12.03
N GLN A 299 -5.95 -61.33 -11.47
CA GLN A 299 -5.29 -62.63 -11.25
C GLN A 299 -6.03 -63.51 -10.23
N GLU A 300 -6.58 -62.92 -9.17
CA GLU A 300 -7.31 -63.63 -8.14
C GLU A 300 -8.66 -64.13 -8.68
N VAL A 301 -9.34 -63.32 -9.51
CA VAL A 301 -10.57 -63.74 -10.24
C VAL A 301 -10.26 -64.89 -11.21
N ILE A 302 -9.14 -64.83 -11.98
CA ILE A 302 -8.75 -65.90 -12.87
C ILE A 302 -8.47 -67.18 -12.08
N LYS A 303 -7.74 -67.06 -10.96
CA LYS A 303 -7.42 -68.19 -10.08
C LYS A 303 -8.66 -68.85 -9.45
N ILE A 304 -9.62 -68.03 -9.10
CA ILE A 304 -10.88 -68.48 -8.52
C ILE A 304 -11.79 -69.14 -9.58
N THR A 305 -11.81 -68.63 -10.80
CA THR A 305 -12.60 -69.22 -11.90
C THR A 305 -12.06 -70.57 -12.35
N GLU A 306 -10.76 -70.80 -12.23
CA GLU A 306 -10.14 -72.07 -12.60
C GLU A 306 -10.38 -73.20 -11.58
N VAL A 307 -10.64 -72.87 -10.31
CA VAL A 307 -10.59 -73.91 -9.24
C VAL A 307 -11.96 -74.49 -8.88
N THR A 308 -13.09 -73.83 -9.04
CA THR A 308 -14.40 -74.38 -8.66
C THR A 308 -15.57 -73.65 -9.31
N GLN A 309 -16.48 -74.26 -9.96
CA GLN A 309 -17.46 -73.59 -10.83
C GLN A 309 -18.82 -73.27 -10.22
N ALA A 310 -19.16 -73.73 -9.05
CA ALA A 310 -20.51 -73.57 -8.51
C ALA A 310 -20.66 -72.79 -7.19
N GLU A 311 -19.67 -72.78 -6.30
CA GLU A 311 -19.72 -72.00 -5.01
C GLU A 311 -19.26 -70.55 -5.09
N LYS A 312 -18.77 -70.13 -6.20
CA LYS A 312 -17.93 -68.95 -6.35
C LYS A 312 -18.62 -67.73 -6.89
N GLU A 313 -19.64 -67.78 -7.64
CA GLU A 313 -20.31 -66.58 -8.13
C GLU A 313 -20.86 -65.73 -7.00
N ARG A 314 -21.26 -66.37 -5.92
CA ARG A 314 -21.81 -65.67 -4.76
C ARG A 314 -20.69 -64.99 -3.93
N ASP A 315 -19.54 -65.67 -3.68
CA ASP A 315 -18.44 -65.13 -2.90
C ASP A 315 -17.63 -64.11 -3.69
N VAL A 316 -17.46 -64.29 -5.00
CA VAL A 316 -16.89 -63.33 -5.92
C VAL A 316 -17.74 -62.07 -6.00
N ALA A 317 -19.05 -62.19 -6.09
CA ALA A 317 -19.96 -61.05 -6.12
C ALA A 317 -19.93 -60.25 -4.81
N VAL A 318 -19.85 -60.92 -3.66
CA VAL A 318 -19.74 -60.25 -2.34
C VAL A 318 -18.39 -59.60 -2.16
N THR A 319 -17.29 -60.28 -2.53
CA THR A 319 -15.92 -59.73 -2.41
C THR A 319 -15.69 -58.52 -3.34
N ASN A 320 -16.21 -58.61 -4.58
CA ASN A 320 -16.13 -57.48 -5.52
C ASN A 320 -16.95 -56.27 -5.05
N ALA A 321 -18.19 -56.51 -4.53
CA ALA A 321 -19.04 -55.43 -4.01
C ALA A 321 -18.42 -54.73 -2.77
N GLN A 322 -17.77 -55.49 -1.88
CA GLN A 322 -17.05 -54.93 -0.74
C GLN A 322 -15.84 -54.11 -1.18
N ARG A 323 -15.08 -54.62 -2.13
CA ARG A 323 -13.92 -53.96 -2.65
C ARG A 323 -14.23 -52.65 -3.39
N ASP A 324 -15.27 -52.68 -4.23
CA ASP A 324 -15.72 -51.48 -4.93
C ASP A 324 -16.20 -50.39 -3.94
N ARG A 325 -16.79 -50.81 -2.85
CA ARG A 325 -17.20 -49.94 -1.76
C ARG A 325 -15.98 -49.32 -1.03
N ASP A 326 -14.93 -50.09 -0.78
CA ASP A 326 -13.72 -49.66 -0.13
C ASP A 326 -12.88 -48.73 -1.05
N VAL A 327 -12.78 -49.06 -2.34
CA VAL A 327 -12.15 -48.20 -3.35
C VAL A 327 -12.94 -46.90 -3.50
N ALA A 328 -14.26 -46.95 -3.54
CA ALA A 328 -15.10 -45.74 -3.57
C ALA A 328 -14.92 -44.88 -2.31
N LYS A 329 -14.78 -45.52 -1.14
CA LYS A 329 -14.50 -44.84 0.12
C LYS A 329 -13.13 -44.18 0.14
N TYR A 330 -12.08 -44.89 -0.31
CA TYR A 330 -10.73 -44.35 -0.42
C TYR A 330 -10.63 -43.23 -1.47
N ASN A 331 -11.28 -43.37 -2.60
CA ASN A 331 -11.34 -42.33 -3.63
C ASN A 331 -12.10 -41.10 -3.13
N ALA A 332 -13.16 -41.28 -2.34
CA ALA A 332 -13.88 -40.16 -1.72
C ALA A 332 -13.04 -39.45 -0.63
N GLU A 333 -12.29 -40.20 0.20
CA GLU A 333 -11.36 -39.63 1.17
C GLU A 333 -10.21 -38.90 0.49
N GLN A 334 -9.61 -39.48 -0.54
CA GLN A 334 -8.54 -38.88 -1.31
C GLN A 334 -8.98 -37.59 -2.03
N ALA A 335 -10.17 -37.63 -2.66
CA ALA A 335 -10.76 -36.44 -3.28
C ALA A 335 -11.02 -35.33 -2.25
N LYS A 336 -11.38 -35.68 -1.03
CA LYS A 336 -11.59 -34.76 0.07
C LYS A 336 -10.29 -34.11 0.52
N TYR A 337 -9.21 -34.89 0.70
CA TYR A 337 -7.88 -34.35 1.07
C TYR A 337 -7.29 -33.44 -0.01
N ILE A 338 -7.47 -33.79 -1.28
CA ILE A 338 -7.03 -32.97 -2.41
C ILE A 338 -7.83 -31.65 -2.45
N ALA A 339 -9.15 -31.73 -2.25
CA ALA A 339 -10.01 -30.56 -2.23
C ALA A 339 -9.68 -29.61 -1.05
N ASP A 340 -9.43 -30.16 0.13
CA ASP A 340 -9.08 -29.38 1.31
C ASP A 340 -7.69 -28.72 1.16
N SER A 341 -6.68 -29.44 0.66
CA SER A 341 -5.34 -28.90 0.37
C SER A 341 -5.39 -27.78 -0.66
N THR A 342 -6.15 -27.97 -1.75
CA THR A 342 -6.33 -26.92 -2.78
C THR A 342 -7.06 -25.71 -2.23
N ARG A 343 -8.01 -25.92 -1.33
CA ARG A 343 -8.77 -24.86 -0.68
C ARG A 343 -7.93 -24.05 0.32
N GLU A 344 -7.06 -24.71 1.09
CA GLU A 344 -6.11 -24.03 2.00
C GLU A 344 -5.04 -23.26 1.23
N ALA A 345 -4.47 -23.84 0.19
CA ALA A 345 -3.53 -23.14 -0.69
C ALA A 345 -4.19 -21.92 -1.36
N GLY A 346 -5.42 -22.07 -1.84
CA GLY A 346 -6.20 -20.96 -2.41
C GLY A 346 -6.53 -19.87 -1.39
N ARG A 347 -6.83 -20.23 -0.15
CA ARG A 347 -7.04 -19.25 0.93
C ARG A 347 -5.76 -18.52 1.30
N ALA A 348 -4.65 -19.21 1.48
CA ALA A 348 -3.36 -18.60 1.78
C ALA A 348 -2.92 -17.62 0.67
N GLN A 349 -3.14 -18.00 -0.60
CA GLN A 349 -2.90 -17.14 -1.75
C GLN A 349 -3.83 -15.91 -1.78
N ALA A 350 -5.11 -16.12 -1.48
CA ALA A 350 -6.10 -15.04 -1.42
C ALA A 350 -5.82 -14.06 -0.28
N ASP A 351 -5.39 -14.56 0.88
CA ASP A 351 -5.06 -13.75 2.04
C ASP A 351 -3.74 -12.98 1.83
N ALA A 352 -2.74 -13.60 1.20
CA ALA A 352 -1.52 -12.93 0.77
C ALA A 352 -1.82 -11.82 -0.26
N ASN A 353 -2.72 -12.08 -1.20
CA ASN A 353 -3.16 -11.07 -2.17
C ASN A 353 -4.01 -9.97 -1.53
N ARG A 354 -4.89 -10.31 -0.57
CA ARG A 354 -5.64 -9.31 0.22
C ARG A 354 -4.72 -8.42 1.05
N ALA A 355 -3.71 -8.99 1.71
CA ALA A 355 -2.72 -8.25 2.45
C ALA A 355 -1.93 -7.28 1.55
N LYS A 356 -1.57 -7.71 0.34
CA LYS A 356 -0.93 -6.86 -0.68
C LYS A 356 -1.86 -5.77 -1.22
N VAL A 357 -3.12 -6.07 -1.40
CA VAL A 357 -4.15 -5.12 -1.87
C VAL A 357 -4.49 -4.09 -0.79
N SER A 358 -4.54 -4.48 0.48
CA SER A 358 -4.79 -3.58 1.61
C SER A 358 -3.60 -2.63 1.88
N ALA A 359 -2.41 -2.96 1.39
CA ALA A 359 -1.22 -2.12 1.47
C ALA A 359 -1.16 -0.96 0.46
N GLY A 360 -2.19 -0.73 -0.34
CA GLY A 360 -2.35 0.52 -1.09
C GLY A 360 -1.79 0.55 -2.51
N LEU A 361 -1.64 -0.61 -3.15
CA LEU A 361 -1.25 -0.66 -4.58
C LEU A 361 -2.29 0.01 -5.48
N THR A 362 -1.81 0.82 -6.42
CA THR A 362 -2.66 1.43 -7.44
C THR A 362 -3.28 0.39 -8.38
N PRO A 363 -4.41 0.69 -9.04
CA PRO A 363 -5.03 -0.23 -10.00
C PRO A 363 -4.10 -0.67 -11.13
N GLN A 364 -3.16 0.19 -11.53
CA GLN A 364 -2.17 -0.10 -12.57
C GLN A 364 -1.09 -1.08 -12.11
N GLU A 365 -0.56 -0.89 -10.92
CA GLU A 365 0.41 -1.82 -10.33
C GLU A 365 -0.21 -3.19 -10.04
N ARG A 366 -1.51 -3.22 -9.72
CA ARG A 366 -2.27 -4.46 -9.56
C ARG A 366 -2.38 -5.24 -10.86
N ALA A 367 -2.70 -4.56 -11.96
CA ALA A 367 -2.78 -5.16 -13.29
C ALA A 367 -1.40 -5.64 -13.79
N GLU A 368 -0.35 -4.88 -13.51
CA GLU A 368 1.03 -5.26 -13.87
C GLU A 368 1.52 -6.45 -13.05
N TRP A 369 1.16 -6.52 -11.78
CA TRP A 369 1.50 -7.64 -10.91
C TRP A 369 0.77 -8.94 -11.32
N GLU A 370 -0.52 -8.85 -11.65
CA GLU A 370 -1.27 -9.99 -12.19
C GLU A 370 -0.72 -10.47 -13.52
N TYR A 371 -0.31 -9.54 -14.40
CA TYR A 371 0.32 -9.86 -15.69
C TYR A 371 1.67 -10.56 -15.48
N LYS A 372 2.56 -9.99 -14.64
CA LYS A 372 3.88 -10.59 -14.34
C LYS A 372 3.78 -11.95 -13.67
N THR A 373 2.79 -12.15 -12.80
CA THR A 373 2.55 -13.45 -12.16
C THR A 373 2.11 -14.50 -13.19
N LYS A 374 1.20 -14.16 -14.08
CA LYS A 374 0.73 -15.04 -15.17
C LYS A 374 1.84 -15.36 -16.17
N VAL A 375 2.65 -14.37 -16.54
CA VAL A 375 3.80 -14.56 -17.45
C VAL A 375 4.89 -15.39 -16.78
N GLY A 376 5.21 -15.15 -15.52
CA GLY A 376 6.20 -15.93 -14.76
C GLY A 376 5.81 -17.40 -14.59
N VAL A 377 4.53 -17.67 -14.35
CA VAL A 377 4.01 -19.05 -14.32
C VAL A 377 4.10 -19.71 -15.71
N ALA A 378 3.76 -18.96 -16.78
CA ALA A 378 3.88 -19.45 -18.15
C ALA A 378 5.34 -19.69 -18.56
N GLU A 379 6.28 -18.83 -18.17
CA GLU A 379 7.72 -19.03 -18.41
C GLU A 379 8.30 -20.18 -17.59
N ALA A 380 7.88 -20.37 -16.35
CA ALA A 380 8.29 -21.51 -15.52
C ALA A 380 7.79 -22.84 -16.13
N LEU A 381 6.56 -22.87 -16.65
CA LEU A 381 6.00 -24.00 -17.39
C LEU A 381 6.74 -24.24 -18.73
N ALA A 382 7.13 -23.17 -19.43
CA ALA A 382 7.88 -23.28 -20.70
C ALA A 382 9.35 -23.71 -20.52
N LYS A 383 9.94 -23.41 -19.35
CA LYS A 383 11.31 -23.83 -18.99
C LYS A 383 11.39 -25.23 -18.36
N SER A 384 10.26 -25.79 -17.91
CA SER A 384 10.23 -27.19 -17.52
C SER A 384 10.45 -28.04 -18.77
N ALA A 385 11.53 -28.78 -18.80
CA ALA A 385 11.95 -29.61 -19.95
C ALA A 385 11.01 -30.81 -20.22
N GLN A 386 9.84 -30.80 -19.62
CA GLN A 386 8.81 -31.81 -19.93
C GLN A 386 7.83 -31.22 -20.93
N PRO A 387 7.64 -31.84 -22.08
CA PRO A 387 6.64 -31.40 -23.03
C PRO A 387 5.25 -31.48 -22.39
N LEU A 388 4.53 -30.37 -22.42
CA LEU A 388 3.13 -30.25 -21.97
C LEU A 388 2.14 -31.06 -22.81
N VAL A 389 2.65 -31.73 -23.83
CA VAL A 389 1.87 -32.63 -24.66
C VAL A 389 2.43 -34.03 -24.46
N PRO A 390 1.65 -34.99 -23.99
CA PRO A 390 2.08 -36.37 -24.03
C PRO A 390 2.34 -36.74 -25.50
N GLU A 391 3.55 -37.20 -25.78
CA GLU A 391 3.89 -37.77 -27.07
C GLU A 391 2.99 -39.01 -27.25
N ILE A 392 1.89 -38.84 -27.95
CA ILE A 392 1.07 -39.97 -28.37
C ILE A 392 1.86 -40.70 -29.42
N MET A 393 2.63 -41.71 -29.02
CA MET A 393 3.11 -42.71 -29.98
C MET A 393 1.88 -43.40 -30.58
N MET A 394 1.48 -42.93 -31.73
CA MET A 394 0.61 -43.71 -32.62
C MET A 394 1.41 -44.85 -33.17
N THR A 395 1.52 -45.95 -32.45
CA THR A 395 1.76 -47.26 -33.08
C THR A 395 0.44 -47.66 -33.68
N GLY A 396 0.37 -47.52 -34.99
CA GLY A 396 -0.73 -48.02 -35.75
C GLY A 396 -0.78 -49.55 -35.60
N ASP A 397 -1.85 -50.08 -35.11
CA ASP A 397 -2.50 -51.23 -35.72
C ASP A 397 -3.99 -51.21 -35.48
N SER A 398 -4.66 -51.55 -36.53
CA SER A 398 -6.07 -51.52 -36.81
C SER A 398 -6.92 -52.40 -35.89
N LYS A 399 -8.04 -51.91 -35.44
CA LYS A 399 -9.44 -52.36 -35.53
C LYS A 399 -10.28 -51.96 -34.33
N GLY A 400 -11.28 -51.16 -34.61
CA GLY A 400 -12.58 -51.27 -33.96
C GLY A 400 -12.89 -50.27 -32.83
N GLY A 401 -13.59 -49.22 -33.18
CA GLY A 401 -14.77 -48.85 -32.44
C GLY A 401 -14.61 -47.77 -31.32
N ALA A 402 -15.13 -46.60 -31.62
CA ALA A 402 -15.78 -45.68 -30.69
C ALA A 402 -14.90 -45.03 -29.58
N ASN A 403 -14.16 -43.99 -29.94
CA ASN A 403 -13.82 -42.92 -29.00
C ASN A 403 -13.45 -41.60 -29.69
N SER A 404 -14.05 -41.28 -30.84
CA SER A 404 -13.79 -40.06 -31.61
C SER A 404 -14.45 -38.79 -31.07
N ALA A 405 -15.15 -38.87 -29.94
CA ALA A 405 -15.84 -37.68 -29.38
C ALA A 405 -15.02 -36.88 -28.36
N MET A 406 -13.98 -37.47 -27.74
CA MET A 406 -13.14 -36.76 -26.76
C MET A 406 -11.96 -36.02 -27.38
N ASP A 407 -11.46 -36.48 -28.53
CA ASP A 407 -10.34 -35.78 -29.23
C ASP A 407 -10.75 -34.47 -29.91
N ALA A 408 -12.03 -34.37 -30.31
CA ALA A 408 -12.55 -33.15 -30.95
C ALA A 408 -12.73 -31.97 -29.99
N VAL A 409 -12.94 -32.22 -28.69
CA VAL A 409 -13.14 -31.19 -27.68
C VAL A 409 -11.79 -30.58 -27.27
N GLY A 410 -10.73 -31.37 -27.20
CA GLY A 410 -9.37 -30.91 -26.85
C GLY A 410 -8.77 -30.03 -27.94
N LEU A 411 -8.99 -30.36 -29.21
CA LEU A 411 -8.45 -29.57 -30.34
C LEU A 411 -9.18 -28.23 -30.53
N ASN A 412 -10.49 -28.19 -30.31
CA ASN A 412 -11.26 -26.95 -30.39
C ASN A 412 -10.90 -25.95 -29.28
N MET A 413 -10.58 -26.41 -28.07
CA MET A 413 -10.16 -25.54 -26.98
C MET A 413 -8.76 -24.95 -27.20
N LEU A 414 -7.87 -25.67 -27.86
CA LEU A 414 -6.53 -25.18 -28.23
C LEU A 414 -6.59 -24.20 -29.41
N MET A 415 -7.46 -24.39 -30.38
CA MET A 415 -7.65 -23.44 -31.49
C MET A 415 -8.31 -22.14 -31.04
N ASP A 416 -9.22 -22.17 -30.08
CA ASP A 416 -9.85 -20.95 -29.54
C ASP A 416 -8.87 -20.12 -28.69
N LEU A 417 -7.88 -20.77 -28.04
CA LEU A 417 -6.82 -20.08 -27.30
C LEU A 417 -5.79 -19.42 -28.23
N THR A 418 -5.45 -20.07 -29.34
CA THR A 418 -4.48 -19.52 -30.31
C THR A 418 -5.07 -18.39 -31.15
N THR A 419 -6.36 -18.42 -31.47
CA THR A 419 -7.05 -17.32 -32.17
C THR A 419 -7.24 -16.09 -31.29
N LYS A 420 -7.44 -16.24 -29.97
CA LYS A 420 -7.49 -15.11 -29.03
C LYS A 420 -6.13 -14.49 -28.73
N LEU A 421 -5.03 -15.19 -28.92
CA LEU A 421 -3.65 -14.66 -28.76
C LEU A 421 -3.10 -13.97 -30.00
N SER A 422 -3.65 -14.23 -31.19
CA SER A 422 -3.22 -13.60 -32.45
C SER A 422 -3.99 -12.32 -32.83
N SER A 423 -5.00 -11.93 -32.04
CA SER A 423 -5.85 -10.76 -32.30
C SER A 423 -5.66 -9.60 -31.29
N LYS A 424 -4.51 -9.53 -30.64
CA LYS A 424 -4.12 -8.35 -29.87
C LYS A 424 -2.74 -7.86 -30.22
#